data_2cb396cd59a9cf28afc10a31754d9fc8
#
_entry.id   2cb396cd59a9cf28afc10a31754d9fc8
#
_cell.length_a   1.000
_cell.length_b   1.000
_cell.length_c   1.000
_cell.angle_alpha   90.00
_cell.angle_beta   90.00
_cell.angle_gamma   90.00
#
_symmetry.space_group_name_H-M   'P 1'
#
loop_
_entity.id
_entity.type
_entity.pdbx_description
1 polymer ?
#
loop_
_entity_poly.entity_id
_entity_poly.type
_entity_poly.pdbx_seq_one_letter_code
_entity_poly.pdbx_strand_id
1 'polypeptide(L)'
;MSPKSEIKQFILGNYLFTNDESALADDDSLLKKGIVDSTGMLELIMHIDEKYGIKVAEDEMVPANLDSVVNVTAFIERKLAK
;
A
#
# COMPACT_ATOMS: atom_id res chain seq x y z
N MET A 1 1.76 -8.01 13.77
CA MET A 1 1.92 -8.27 12.34
C MET A 1 2.73 -7.16 11.71
N SER A 2 3.47 -7.46 10.67
CA SER A 2 4.28 -6.46 10.00
C SER A 2 3.41 -5.58 9.10
N PRO A 3 3.82 -4.34 8.84
CA PRO A 3 3.09 -3.49 7.89
C PRO A 3 2.94 -4.14 6.52
N LYS A 4 3.96 -4.87 6.07
CA LYS A 4 3.93 -5.54 4.78
C LYS A 4 2.75 -6.52 4.69
N SER A 5 2.57 -7.34 5.71
CA SER A 5 1.50 -8.33 5.74
C SER A 5 0.12 -7.64 5.72
N GLU A 6 -0.05 -6.60 6.52
CA GLU A 6 -1.31 -5.89 6.60
C GLU A 6 -1.66 -5.18 5.30
N ILE A 7 -0.69 -4.51 4.68
CA ILE A 7 -0.90 -3.82 3.42
C ILE A 7 -1.24 -4.81 2.32
N LYS A 8 -0.51 -5.93 2.28
CA LYS A 8 -0.77 -6.96 1.28
C LYS A 8 -2.18 -7.52 1.42
N GLN A 9 -2.60 -7.83 2.65
CA GLN A 9 -3.95 -8.34 2.89
C GLN A 9 -5.01 -7.31 2.53
N PHE A 10 -4.76 -6.05 2.81
CA PHE A 10 -5.68 -4.99 2.44
C PHE A 10 -5.90 -4.95 0.92
N ILE A 11 -4.82 -5.00 0.16
CA ILE A 11 -4.90 -4.96 -1.30
C ILE A 11 -5.57 -6.22 -1.85
N LEU A 12 -5.19 -7.38 -1.34
CA LEU A 12 -5.77 -8.64 -1.80
C LEU A 12 -7.27 -8.68 -1.55
N GLY A 13 -7.70 -8.27 -0.35
CA GLY A 13 -9.10 -8.37 0.01
C GLY A 13 -9.97 -7.32 -0.66
N ASN A 14 -9.45 -6.13 -0.91
CA ASN A 14 -10.26 -5.02 -1.43
C ASN A 14 -10.21 -4.87 -2.95
N TYR A 15 -9.17 -5.37 -3.59
CA TYR A 15 -8.97 -5.13 -5.03
C TYR A 15 -8.86 -6.42 -5.84
N LEU A 16 -8.34 -7.50 -5.26
CA LEU A 16 -8.20 -8.77 -5.95
C LEU A 16 -9.21 -9.81 -5.47
N PHE A 17 -9.89 -9.52 -4.37
CA PHE A 17 -10.96 -10.37 -3.82
C PHE A 17 -10.48 -11.79 -3.56
N THR A 18 -9.28 -11.92 -3.01
CA THR A 18 -8.68 -13.21 -2.66
C THR A 18 -7.83 -13.04 -1.42
N ASN A 19 -7.57 -14.12 -0.71
CA ASN A 19 -6.61 -14.13 0.37
C ASN A 19 -5.34 -14.91 0.00
N ASP A 20 -5.20 -15.24 -1.28
CA ASP A 20 -4.04 -15.96 -1.79
C ASP A 20 -2.89 -14.96 -2.02
N GLU A 21 -1.89 -15.01 -1.16
CA GLU A 21 -0.77 -14.08 -1.24
C GLU A 21 0.04 -14.22 -2.52
N SER A 22 -0.02 -15.38 -3.17
CA SER A 22 0.70 -15.57 -4.43
C SER A 22 0.05 -14.82 -5.60
N ALA A 23 -1.16 -14.29 -5.41
CA ALA A 23 -1.82 -13.49 -6.44
C ALA A 23 -1.19 -12.10 -6.59
N LEU A 24 -0.35 -11.69 -5.65
CA LEU A 24 0.28 -10.37 -5.65
C LEU A 24 1.72 -10.50 -5.18
N ALA A 25 2.67 -10.23 -6.05
CA ALA A 25 4.07 -10.18 -5.67
C ALA A 25 4.33 -8.86 -4.93
N ASP A 26 5.27 -8.89 -3.99
CA ASP A 26 5.56 -7.72 -3.16
C ASP A 26 6.05 -6.52 -3.97
N ASP A 27 6.72 -6.77 -5.09
CA ASP A 27 7.26 -5.72 -5.95
C ASP A 27 6.40 -5.44 -7.19
N ASP A 28 5.22 -6.05 -7.29
CA ASP A 28 4.31 -5.77 -8.41
C ASP A 28 3.87 -4.30 -8.39
N SER A 29 3.90 -3.67 -9.56
CA SER A 29 3.39 -2.31 -9.71
C SER A 29 1.87 -2.34 -9.68
N LEU A 30 1.29 -1.74 -8.66
CA LEU A 30 -0.16 -1.72 -8.49
C LEU A 30 -0.83 -0.94 -9.61
N LEU A 31 -0.21 0.14 -10.05
CA LEU A 31 -0.76 0.97 -11.12
C LEU A 31 -0.62 0.32 -12.48
N LYS A 32 0.57 -0.21 -12.78
CA LYS A 32 0.83 -0.84 -14.11
C LYS A 32 -0.02 -2.07 -14.32
N LYS A 33 -0.24 -2.84 -13.28
CA LYS A 33 -1.06 -4.06 -13.38
C LYS A 33 -2.54 -3.78 -13.27
N GLY A 34 -2.92 -2.52 -13.04
CA GLY A 34 -4.31 -2.15 -12.93
C GLY A 34 -5.01 -2.67 -11.69
N ILE A 35 -4.24 -3.08 -10.68
CA ILE A 35 -4.80 -3.57 -9.43
C ILE A 35 -5.43 -2.41 -8.67
N VAL A 36 -4.74 -1.26 -8.64
CA VAL A 36 -5.18 -0.07 -7.94
C VAL A 36 -5.10 1.10 -8.90
N ASP A 37 -6.17 1.90 -8.99
CA ASP A 37 -6.17 3.14 -9.77
C ASP A 37 -5.95 4.34 -8.83
N SER A 38 -6.12 5.55 -9.34
CA SER A 38 -5.92 6.78 -8.55
C SER A 38 -6.84 6.82 -7.34
N THR A 39 -8.10 6.41 -7.50
CA THR A 39 -9.06 6.39 -6.40
C THR A 39 -8.65 5.35 -5.36
N GLY A 40 -8.25 4.17 -5.82
CA GLY A 40 -7.79 3.12 -4.92
C GLY A 40 -6.53 3.51 -4.17
N MET A 41 -5.65 4.28 -4.82
CA MET A 41 -4.45 4.78 -4.17
C MET A 41 -4.80 5.73 -3.03
N LEU A 42 -5.81 6.57 -3.21
CA LEU A 42 -6.29 7.44 -2.12
C LEU A 42 -6.87 6.63 -0.98
N GLU A 43 -7.58 5.55 -1.28
CA GLU A 43 -8.11 4.66 -0.25
C GLU A 43 -6.99 4.00 0.55
N LEU A 44 -5.92 3.61 -0.13
CA LEU A 44 -4.76 3.04 0.53
C LEU A 44 -4.11 4.06 1.47
N ILE A 45 -4.00 5.30 1.03
CA ILE A 45 -3.45 6.39 1.84
C ILE A 45 -4.31 6.59 3.08
N MET A 46 -5.63 6.59 2.93
CA MET A 46 -6.54 6.73 4.06
C MET A 46 -6.40 5.56 5.03
N HIS A 47 -6.23 4.36 4.52
CA HIS A 47 -6.01 3.18 5.35
C HIS A 47 -4.73 3.30 6.17
N ILE A 48 -3.66 3.79 5.54
CA ILE A 48 -2.39 4.02 6.22
C ILE A 48 -2.56 5.05 7.36
N ASP A 49 -3.28 6.12 7.09
CA ASP A 49 -3.54 7.15 8.10
C ASP A 49 -4.31 6.56 9.28
N GLU A 50 -5.38 5.85 9.01
CA GLU A 50 -6.21 5.27 10.08
C GLU A 50 -5.49 4.19 10.87
N LYS A 51 -4.77 3.33 10.18
CA LYS A 51 -4.16 2.15 10.81
C LYS A 51 -2.90 2.49 11.58
N TYR A 52 -2.09 3.39 11.03
CA TYR A 52 -0.75 3.68 11.58
C TYR A 52 -0.61 5.10 12.11
N GLY A 53 -1.62 5.93 11.93
CA GLY A 53 -1.55 7.33 12.35
C GLY A 53 -0.56 8.16 11.54
N ILE A 54 -0.32 7.77 10.30
CA ILE A 54 0.66 8.43 9.43
C ILE A 54 -0.04 9.42 8.52
N LYS A 55 0.38 10.67 8.56
CA LYS A 55 -0.11 11.69 7.64
C LYS A 55 0.76 11.69 6.39
N VAL A 56 0.16 11.37 5.25
CA VAL A 56 0.86 11.35 3.98
C VAL A 56 0.75 12.73 3.35
N ALA A 57 1.89 13.40 3.19
CA ALA A 57 1.93 14.72 2.56
C ALA A 57 1.70 14.60 1.05
N GLU A 58 1.25 15.68 0.45
CA GLU A 58 0.94 15.69 -0.98
C GLU A 58 2.13 15.30 -1.84
N ASP A 59 3.32 15.80 -1.48
CA ASP A 59 4.55 15.49 -2.21
C ASP A 59 5.06 14.08 -1.94
N GLU A 60 4.48 13.38 -0.97
CA GLU A 60 4.81 11.98 -0.70
C GLU A 60 3.91 11.01 -1.48
N MET A 61 2.87 11.51 -2.11
CA MET A 61 1.92 10.70 -2.87
C MET A 61 2.46 10.42 -4.27
N VAL A 62 3.55 9.69 -4.34
CA VAL A 62 4.26 9.38 -5.58
C VAL A 62 4.42 7.86 -5.72
N PRO A 63 4.53 7.34 -6.97
CA PRO A 63 4.66 5.89 -7.17
C PRO A 63 5.85 5.29 -6.43
N ALA A 64 6.94 6.02 -6.30
CA ALA A 64 8.11 5.51 -5.58
C ALA A 64 7.79 5.12 -4.14
N ASN A 65 6.76 5.73 -3.55
CA ASN A 65 6.36 5.43 -2.17
C ASN A 65 5.18 4.46 -2.09
N LEU A 66 4.32 4.40 -3.11
CA LEU A 66 3.02 3.78 -2.96
C LEU A 66 2.67 2.73 -4.00
N ASP A 67 3.52 2.51 -4.99
CA ASP A 67 3.13 1.70 -6.16
C ASP A 67 3.30 0.18 -5.97
N SER A 68 3.84 -0.26 -4.84
CA SER A 68 3.96 -1.69 -4.57
C SER A 68 3.89 -1.94 -3.07
N VAL A 69 3.67 -3.19 -2.70
CA VAL A 69 3.65 -3.57 -1.28
C VAL A 69 4.99 -3.21 -0.63
N VAL A 70 6.09 -3.51 -1.31
CA VAL A 70 7.44 -3.21 -0.80
C VAL A 70 7.61 -1.70 -0.58
N ASN A 71 7.21 -0.91 -1.56
CA ASN A 71 7.36 0.54 -1.46
C ASN A 71 6.51 1.12 -0.33
N VAL A 72 5.27 0.69 -0.21
CA VAL A 72 4.37 1.16 0.85
C VAL A 72 4.92 0.77 2.22
N THR A 73 5.38 -0.46 2.35
CA THR A 73 5.95 -0.94 3.61
C THR A 73 7.15 -0.11 4.03
N ALA A 74 8.06 0.14 3.09
CA ALA A 74 9.24 0.95 3.37
C ALA A 74 8.87 2.38 3.75
N PHE A 75 7.87 2.94 3.08
CA PHE A 75 7.36 4.28 3.39
C PHE A 75 6.80 4.33 4.81
N ILE A 76 5.97 3.36 5.18
CA ILE A 76 5.40 3.29 6.52
C ILE A 76 6.52 3.20 7.56
N GLU A 77 7.50 2.34 7.34
CA GLU A 77 8.59 2.15 8.28
C GLU A 77 9.41 3.42 8.46
N ARG A 78 9.67 4.15 7.37
CA ARG A 78 10.37 5.43 7.45
C ARG A 78 9.59 6.44 8.29
N LYS A 79 8.27 6.51 8.09
CA LYS A 79 7.44 7.46 8.82
C LYS A 79 7.34 7.10 10.30
N LEU A 80 7.26 5.82 10.62
CA LEU A 80 7.17 5.38 12.01
C LEU A 80 8.50 5.51 12.75
N ALA A 81 9.60 5.52 12.04
CA ALA A 81 10.94 5.63 12.65
C ALA A 81 11.26 7.04 13.15
N LYS A 82 10.43 8.01 12.82
CA LYS A 82 10.67 9.40 13.24
C LYS A 82 10.14 9.69 14.62
#